data_e419356352df7c045941f7536020d83f
#
_entry.id   e419356352df7c045941f7536020d83f
#
_cell.length_a   1.000
_cell.length_b   1.000
_cell.length_c   1.000
_cell.angle_alpha   90.00
_cell.angle_beta   90.00
_cell.angle_gamma   90.00
#
_symmetry.space_group_name_H-M   'P 1'
#
loop_
_entity.id
_entity.type
_entity.pdbx_description
1 polymer ?
#
loop_
_entity_poly.entity_id
_entity_poly.type
_entity_poly.pdbx_seq_one_letter_code
_entity_poly.pdbx_strand_id
1 'polypeptide(L)'
;MHPNAANSLLKVIEEPQSEVYIFFLTSDEEKMLPTIRSRTQIFHFKKQEEKLILLLEQMGLVKKKATLLAKFSQSRAEAEKLANQASFWTLVDESERLLTWLVAKKKESYLQVAKLANLADDKEKQDQVLRILEVLCGQDLLQVRVRVILQDLLEARKMWQANVSFQNAMEYLVLKEI
;
A
#
# COMPACT_ATOMS: atom_id res chain seq x y z
N MET A 1 -11.46 -15.06 -5.50
CA MET A 1 -11.72 -16.51 -5.75
C MET A 1 -13.17 -16.67 -6.19
N HIS A 2 -13.45 -17.45 -7.25
CA HIS A 2 -14.83 -17.62 -7.73
C HIS A 2 -15.61 -18.51 -6.75
N PRO A 3 -16.86 -18.18 -6.32
CA PRO A 3 -17.60 -18.91 -5.27
C PRO A 3 -17.74 -20.41 -5.54
N ASN A 4 -17.98 -20.81 -6.79
CA ASN A 4 -18.13 -22.22 -7.16
C ASN A 4 -16.84 -23.04 -7.02
N ALA A 5 -15.67 -22.43 -7.31
CA ALA A 5 -14.38 -23.08 -7.13
C ALA A 5 -14.04 -23.25 -5.63
N ALA A 6 -14.47 -22.31 -4.80
CA ALA A 6 -14.29 -22.40 -3.36
C ALA A 6 -15.11 -23.52 -2.73
N ASN A 7 -16.37 -23.71 -3.15
CA ASN A 7 -17.24 -24.76 -2.64
C ASN A 7 -16.74 -26.17 -3.02
N SER A 8 -16.16 -26.33 -4.21
CA SER A 8 -15.54 -27.62 -4.60
C SER A 8 -14.33 -27.94 -3.74
N LEU A 9 -13.57 -26.91 -3.33
CA LEU A 9 -12.40 -27.08 -2.49
C LEU A 9 -12.76 -27.44 -1.04
N LEU A 10 -13.90 -26.94 -0.53
CA LEU A 10 -14.36 -27.26 0.82
C LEU A 10 -14.59 -28.78 1.02
N LYS A 11 -15.14 -29.49 0.02
CA LYS A 11 -15.28 -30.94 0.07
C LYS A 11 -13.95 -31.67 0.23
N VAL A 12 -12.93 -31.22 -0.49
CA VAL A 12 -11.58 -31.82 -0.41
C VAL A 12 -10.92 -31.55 0.94
N ILE A 13 -11.21 -30.39 1.56
CA ILE A 13 -10.69 -30.03 2.89
C ILE A 13 -11.40 -30.86 3.99
N GLU A 14 -12.72 -31.05 3.86
CA GLU A 14 -13.53 -31.76 4.88
C GLU A 14 -13.39 -33.28 4.80
N GLU A 15 -13.33 -33.84 3.59
CA GLU A 15 -13.28 -35.28 3.35
C GLU A 15 -12.16 -35.63 2.36
N PRO A 16 -10.89 -35.53 2.76
CA PRO A 16 -9.78 -35.90 1.88
C PRO A 16 -9.79 -37.40 1.61
N GLN A 17 -9.76 -37.79 0.34
CA GLN A 17 -9.74 -39.21 -0.08
C GLN A 17 -8.38 -39.90 0.17
N SER A 18 -7.36 -39.14 0.55
CA SER A 18 -6.01 -39.63 0.88
C SER A 18 -5.34 -38.62 1.83
N GLU A 19 -4.16 -38.97 2.37
CA GLU A 19 -3.33 -37.99 3.12
C GLU A 19 -2.87 -36.87 2.19
N VAL A 20 -3.49 -35.67 2.33
CA VAL A 20 -3.21 -34.49 1.52
C VAL A 20 -2.91 -33.32 2.42
N TYR A 21 -1.85 -32.56 2.08
CA TYR A 21 -1.52 -31.27 2.69
C TYR A 21 -1.88 -30.17 1.71
N ILE A 22 -2.76 -29.24 2.13
CA ILE A 22 -3.21 -28.12 1.31
C ILE A 22 -2.68 -26.82 1.92
N PHE A 23 -1.90 -26.05 1.14
CA PHE A 23 -1.35 -24.77 1.56
C PHE A 23 -2.03 -23.64 0.80
N PHE A 24 -2.65 -22.70 1.54
CA PHE A 24 -3.18 -21.46 1.00
C PHE A 24 -2.21 -20.34 1.30
N LEU A 25 -1.68 -19.71 0.25
CA LEU A 25 -0.80 -18.56 0.39
C LEU A 25 -1.58 -17.29 0.06
N THR A 26 -1.62 -16.36 1.00
CA THR A 26 -2.26 -15.05 0.83
C THR A 26 -1.46 -13.96 1.51
N SER A 27 -1.47 -12.76 0.95
CA SER A 27 -0.95 -11.55 1.60
C SER A 27 -2.01 -10.84 2.45
N ASP A 28 -3.28 -11.29 2.36
CA ASP A 28 -4.40 -10.65 3.02
C ASP A 28 -5.39 -11.75 3.48
N GLU A 29 -5.41 -11.98 4.77
CA GLU A 29 -6.26 -13.02 5.39
C GLU A 29 -7.74 -12.71 5.22
N GLU A 30 -8.13 -11.44 5.22
CA GLU A 30 -9.55 -11.05 5.14
C GLU A 30 -10.16 -11.29 3.76
N LYS A 31 -9.33 -11.40 2.72
CA LYS A 31 -9.77 -11.81 1.37
C LYS A 31 -10.03 -13.31 1.22
N MET A 32 -9.67 -14.10 2.24
CA MET A 32 -10.00 -15.51 2.28
C MET A 32 -11.43 -15.73 2.74
N LEU A 33 -12.09 -16.72 2.15
CA LEU A 33 -13.47 -17.07 2.56
C LEU A 33 -13.48 -17.53 4.02
N PRO A 34 -14.42 -17.05 4.84
CA PRO A 34 -14.54 -17.46 6.25
C PRO A 34 -14.64 -18.98 6.42
N THR A 35 -15.27 -19.67 5.46
CA THR A 35 -15.42 -21.12 5.44
C THR A 35 -14.10 -21.88 5.26
N ILE A 36 -13.13 -21.31 4.54
CA ILE A 36 -11.78 -21.86 4.41
C ILE A 36 -10.98 -21.55 5.68
N ARG A 37 -11.06 -20.30 6.17
CA ARG A 37 -10.36 -19.88 7.39
C ARG A 37 -10.71 -20.74 8.61
N SER A 38 -11.98 -21.08 8.78
CA SER A 38 -12.45 -21.89 9.91
C SER A 38 -11.96 -23.36 9.88
N ARG A 39 -11.45 -23.83 8.73
CA ARG A 39 -10.99 -25.22 8.52
C ARG A 39 -9.48 -25.33 8.28
N THR A 40 -8.75 -24.24 8.41
CA THR A 40 -7.31 -24.19 8.16
C THR A 40 -6.57 -23.66 9.39
N GLN A 41 -5.35 -24.13 9.59
CA GLN A 41 -4.45 -23.56 10.57
C GLN A 41 -3.74 -22.35 9.93
N ILE A 42 -3.81 -21.19 10.58
CA ILE A 42 -3.25 -19.95 10.06
C ILE A 42 -1.85 -19.75 10.62
N PHE A 43 -0.88 -19.56 9.73
CA PHE A 43 0.49 -19.20 10.07
C PHE A 43 0.80 -17.81 9.52
N HIS A 44 1.11 -16.87 10.41
CA HIS A 44 1.52 -15.51 10.04
C HIS A 44 3.03 -15.41 9.90
N PHE A 45 3.51 -15.19 8.70
CA PHE A 45 4.92 -14.89 8.44
C PHE A 45 5.16 -13.39 8.51
N LYS A 46 5.73 -12.93 9.60
CA LYS A 46 6.08 -11.51 9.75
C LYS A 46 7.15 -11.11 8.74
N LYS A 47 6.94 -9.97 8.11
CA LYS A 47 7.92 -9.35 7.22
C LYS A 47 9.18 -8.98 8.02
N GLN A 48 10.36 -9.38 7.53
CA GLN A 48 11.63 -9.06 8.17
C GLN A 48 12.11 -7.69 7.69
N GLU A 49 11.43 -6.62 8.09
CA GLU A 49 11.70 -5.25 7.63
C GLU A 49 13.15 -4.84 7.90
N GLU A 50 13.69 -5.13 9.10
CA GLU A 50 15.05 -4.76 9.48
C GLU A 50 16.09 -5.37 8.55
N LYS A 51 15.94 -6.65 8.20
CA LYS A 51 16.85 -7.31 7.26
C LYS A 51 16.77 -6.73 5.85
N LEU A 52 15.54 -6.35 5.44
CA LEU A 52 15.34 -5.73 4.13
C LEU A 52 15.94 -4.32 4.10
N ILE A 53 15.82 -3.54 5.17
CA ILE A 53 16.44 -2.22 5.29
C ILE A 53 17.97 -2.34 5.15
N LEU A 54 18.59 -3.25 5.91
CA LEU A 54 20.05 -3.47 5.83
C LEU A 54 20.49 -3.87 4.42
N LEU A 55 19.75 -4.73 3.76
CA LEU A 55 20.04 -5.13 2.38
C LEU A 55 19.98 -3.93 1.42
N LEU A 56 18.95 -3.10 1.54
CA LEU A 56 18.76 -1.92 0.69
C LEU A 56 19.84 -0.86 0.95
N GLU A 57 20.29 -0.71 2.21
CA GLU A 57 21.44 0.14 2.54
C GLU A 57 22.75 -0.38 1.92
N GLN A 58 22.95 -1.69 1.91
CA GLN A 58 24.11 -2.32 1.22
C GLN A 58 24.06 -2.12 -0.29
N MET A 59 22.88 -1.99 -0.88
CA MET A 59 22.68 -1.61 -2.30
C MET A 59 22.91 -0.12 -2.57
N GLY A 60 23.27 0.68 -1.56
CA GLY A 60 23.59 2.10 -1.68
C GLY A 60 22.43 3.07 -1.41
N LEU A 61 21.27 2.59 -0.95
CA LEU A 61 20.19 3.47 -0.55
C LEU A 61 20.48 4.12 0.80
N VAL A 62 20.21 5.41 0.92
CA VAL A 62 20.23 6.09 2.23
C VAL A 62 19.13 5.53 3.13
N LYS A 63 19.38 5.44 4.43
CA LYS A 63 18.50 4.80 5.43
C LYS A 63 17.03 5.23 5.33
N LYS A 64 16.77 6.54 5.12
CA LYS A 64 15.39 7.05 4.96
C LYS A 64 14.66 6.38 3.78
N LYS A 65 15.31 6.29 2.61
CA LYS A 65 14.76 5.65 1.42
C LYS A 65 14.64 4.13 1.58
N ALA A 66 15.63 3.50 2.20
CA ALA A 66 15.60 2.06 2.50
C ALA A 66 14.43 1.72 3.44
N THR A 67 14.20 2.51 4.50
CA THR A 67 13.09 2.31 5.43
C THR A 67 11.73 2.50 4.75
N LEU A 68 11.56 3.56 3.94
CA LEU A 68 10.34 3.78 3.16
C LEU A 68 10.05 2.61 2.25
N LEU A 69 11.04 2.19 1.46
CA LEU A 69 10.90 1.13 0.48
C LEU A 69 10.63 -0.23 1.15
N ALA A 70 11.29 -0.51 2.29
CA ALA A 70 11.05 -1.72 3.06
C ALA A 70 9.62 -1.79 3.61
N LYS A 71 9.03 -0.68 4.03
CA LYS A 71 7.63 -0.61 4.46
C LYS A 71 6.66 -0.70 3.28
N PHE A 72 6.98 -0.04 2.17
CA PHE A 72 6.16 0.01 0.98
C PHE A 72 6.03 -1.35 0.28
N SER A 73 7.16 -2.04 0.02
CA SER A 73 7.19 -3.27 -0.77
C SER A 73 6.65 -4.48 0.00
N GLN A 74 6.00 -5.40 -0.69
CA GLN A 74 5.46 -6.63 -0.11
C GLN A 74 6.51 -7.76 -0.10
N SER A 75 7.51 -7.70 -0.97
CA SER A 75 8.56 -8.70 -1.10
C SER A 75 9.93 -8.07 -1.32
N ARG A 76 10.98 -8.86 -1.06
CA ARG A 76 12.36 -8.46 -1.38
C ARG A 76 12.54 -8.16 -2.86
N ALA A 77 12.02 -9.02 -3.74
CA ALA A 77 12.14 -8.86 -5.19
C ALA A 77 11.48 -7.55 -5.68
N GLU A 78 10.32 -7.19 -5.12
CA GLU A 78 9.66 -5.91 -5.41
C GLU A 78 10.53 -4.73 -4.93
N ALA A 79 11.09 -4.81 -3.72
CA ALA A 79 11.95 -3.77 -3.18
C ALA A 79 13.19 -3.54 -4.06
N GLU A 80 13.88 -4.61 -4.46
CA GLU A 80 15.06 -4.55 -5.33
C GLU A 80 14.72 -3.96 -6.71
N LYS A 81 13.57 -4.32 -7.28
CA LYS A 81 13.07 -3.74 -8.55
C LYS A 81 12.82 -2.24 -8.42
N LEU A 82 12.05 -1.83 -7.40
CA LEU A 82 11.67 -0.43 -7.18
C LEU A 82 12.87 0.43 -6.77
N ALA A 83 13.86 -0.13 -6.06
CA ALA A 83 15.09 0.58 -5.68
C ALA A 83 15.81 1.20 -6.89
N ASN A 84 15.78 0.50 -8.03
CA ASN A 84 16.44 0.90 -9.27
C ASN A 84 15.52 1.68 -10.24
N GLN A 85 14.27 1.94 -9.86
CA GLN A 85 13.28 2.57 -10.73
C GLN A 85 13.17 4.08 -10.46
N ALA A 86 13.77 4.91 -11.31
CA ALA A 86 13.77 6.37 -11.16
C ALA A 86 12.37 6.98 -11.09
N SER A 87 11.40 6.45 -11.88
CA SER A 87 10.01 6.92 -11.85
C SER A 87 9.34 6.71 -10.49
N PHE A 88 9.63 5.60 -9.80
CA PHE A 88 9.14 5.37 -8.44
C PHE A 88 9.65 6.44 -7.46
N TRP A 89 10.95 6.77 -7.52
CA TRP A 89 11.51 7.81 -6.64
C TRP A 89 10.94 9.18 -6.94
N THR A 90 10.63 9.49 -8.20
CA THR A 90 9.92 10.72 -8.57
C THR A 90 8.55 10.78 -7.89
N LEU A 91 7.78 9.69 -7.89
CA LEU A 91 6.49 9.63 -7.18
C LEU A 91 6.68 9.80 -5.67
N VAL A 92 7.73 9.21 -5.08
CA VAL A 92 8.05 9.38 -3.66
C VAL A 92 8.35 10.84 -3.33
N ASP A 93 9.25 11.48 -4.07
CA ASP A 93 9.66 12.87 -3.81
C ASP A 93 8.48 13.85 -3.96
N GLU A 94 7.62 13.65 -4.96
CA GLU A 94 6.43 14.50 -5.16
C GLU A 94 5.34 14.22 -4.12
N SER A 95 5.21 13.00 -3.64
CA SER A 95 4.30 12.63 -2.55
C SER A 95 4.77 13.21 -1.20
N GLU A 96 6.06 13.16 -0.89
CA GLU A 96 6.64 13.82 0.30
C GLU A 96 6.38 15.34 0.27
N ARG A 97 6.51 15.96 -0.91
CA ARG A 97 6.21 17.39 -1.08
C ARG A 97 4.74 17.69 -0.82
N LEU A 98 3.82 16.87 -1.37
CA LEU A 98 2.39 17.02 -1.11
C LEU A 98 2.09 16.90 0.39
N LEU A 99 2.59 15.87 1.06
CA LEU A 99 2.37 15.69 2.51
C LEU A 99 2.90 16.88 3.31
N THR A 100 4.10 17.37 2.99
CA THR A 100 4.69 18.56 3.63
C THR A 100 3.80 19.79 3.48
N TRP A 101 3.21 20.00 2.31
CA TRP A 101 2.34 21.14 2.05
C TRP A 101 0.97 20.99 2.70
N LEU A 102 0.41 19.77 2.78
CA LEU A 102 -0.82 19.49 3.53
C LEU A 102 -0.65 19.75 5.03
N VAL A 103 0.47 19.29 5.61
CA VAL A 103 0.79 19.58 7.02
C VAL A 103 0.89 21.08 7.27
N ALA A 104 1.49 21.83 6.34
CA ALA A 104 1.66 23.27 6.42
C ALA A 104 0.42 24.07 5.95
N LYS A 105 -0.68 23.42 5.58
CA LYS A 105 -1.93 24.03 5.07
C LYS A 105 -1.72 24.96 3.88
N LYS A 106 -0.81 24.60 2.98
CA LYS A 106 -0.49 25.42 1.81
C LYS A 106 -1.53 25.21 0.70
N LYS A 107 -2.03 26.32 0.14
CA LYS A 107 -2.99 26.29 -1.00
C LYS A 107 -2.37 25.69 -2.27
N GLU A 108 -1.06 25.78 -2.41
CA GLU A 108 -0.29 25.20 -3.51
C GLU A 108 -0.39 23.66 -3.57
N SER A 109 -0.92 23.01 -2.53
CA SER A 109 -1.22 21.58 -2.52
C SER A 109 -2.09 21.14 -3.70
N TYR A 110 -2.98 22.01 -4.20
CA TYR A 110 -3.75 21.74 -5.41
C TYR A 110 -2.89 21.55 -6.65
N LEU A 111 -1.90 22.41 -6.83
CA LEU A 111 -0.97 22.31 -7.96
C LEU A 111 -0.14 21.02 -7.87
N GLN A 112 0.18 20.63 -6.65
CA GLN A 112 0.92 19.39 -6.41
C GLN A 112 0.08 18.14 -6.72
N VAL A 113 -1.23 18.16 -6.42
CA VAL A 113 -2.15 17.10 -6.81
C VAL A 113 -2.23 16.96 -8.33
N ALA A 114 -2.38 18.07 -9.06
CA ALA A 114 -2.41 18.05 -10.52
C ALA A 114 -1.10 17.47 -11.09
N LYS A 115 0.06 17.82 -10.52
CA LYS A 115 1.35 17.27 -10.91
C LYS A 115 1.42 15.75 -10.67
N LEU A 116 1.00 15.27 -9.48
CA LEU A 116 0.96 13.85 -9.17
C LEU A 116 0.00 13.09 -10.07
N ALA A 117 -1.16 13.65 -10.40
CA ALA A 117 -2.13 13.03 -11.30
C ALA A 117 -1.55 12.86 -12.72
N ASN A 118 -0.76 13.83 -13.20
CA ASN A 118 -0.06 13.71 -14.49
C ASN A 118 1.07 12.68 -14.48
N LEU A 119 1.78 12.50 -13.35
CA LEU A 119 2.84 11.50 -13.21
C LEU A 119 2.28 10.09 -13.02
N ALA A 120 1.13 9.98 -12.36
CA ALA A 120 0.41 8.74 -12.12
C ALA A 120 -0.67 8.54 -13.20
N ASP A 121 -0.23 8.33 -14.44
CA ASP A 121 -1.06 8.25 -15.64
C ASP A 121 -1.85 6.93 -15.77
N ASP A 122 -1.54 5.92 -14.94
CA ASP A 122 -2.22 4.64 -14.89
C ASP A 122 -2.65 4.25 -13.45
N LYS A 123 -3.54 3.26 -13.34
CA LYS A 123 -4.08 2.80 -12.05
C LYS A 123 -3.00 2.23 -11.12
N GLU A 124 -1.95 1.62 -11.66
CA GLU A 124 -0.86 1.07 -10.85
C GLU A 124 -0.06 2.19 -10.17
N LYS A 125 0.32 3.22 -10.91
CA LYS A 125 1.01 4.39 -10.37
C LYS A 125 0.13 5.18 -9.41
N GLN A 126 -1.18 5.29 -9.68
CA GLN A 126 -2.14 5.93 -8.77
C GLN A 126 -2.20 5.20 -7.43
N ASP A 127 -2.28 3.85 -7.44
CA ASP A 127 -2.20 3.06 -6.21
C ASP A 127 -0.85 3.21 -5.51
N GLN A 128 0.25 3.27 -6.27
CA GLN A 128 1.58 3.53 -5.71
C GLN A 128 1.62 4.86 -4.96
N VAL A 129 1.09 5.95 -5.52
CA VAL A 129 1.03 7.27 -4.85
C VAL A 129 0.25 7.19 -3.54
N LEU A 130 -0.94 6.58 -3.55
CA LEU A 130 -1.76 6.42 -2.35
C LEU A 130 -1.02 5.61 -1.27
N ARG A 131 -0.38 4.49 -1.64
CA ARG A 131 0.42 3.67 -0.72
C ARG A 131 1.66 4.40 -0.20
N ILE A 132 2.35 5.18 -1.04
CA ILE A 132 3.49 6.00 -0.62
C ILE A 132 3.03 7.00 0.46
N LEU A 133 1.94 7.72 0.23
CA LEU A 133 1.40 8.68 1.20
C LEU A 133 0.99 7.99 2.51
N GLU A 134 0.36 6.82 2.45
CA GLU A 134 0.03 6.02 3.65
C GLU A 134 1.28 5.63 4.44
N VAL A 135 2.34 5.16 3.75
CA VAL A 135 3.61 4.82 4.40
C VAL A 135 4.27 6.05 5.01
N LEU A 136 4.27 7.18 4.31
CA LEU A 136 4.83 8.45 4.81
C LEU A 136 4.08 8.94 6.05
N CYS A 137 2.74 8.95 6.02
CA CYS A 137 1.93 9.29 7.19
C CYS A 137 2.18 8.32 8.35
N GLY A 138 2.31 7.02 8.06
CA GLY A 138 2.58 5.98 9.06
C GLY A 138 3.93 6.13 9.78
N GLN A 139 4.88 6.92 9.23
CA GLN A 139 6.16 7.20 9.88
C GLN A 139 6.07 8.28 10.97
N ASP A 140 5.05 9.13 10.93
CA ASP A 140 4.94 10.29 11.84
C ASP A 140 3.53 10.39 12.47
N LEU A 141 3.00 9.28 12.93
CA LEU A 141 1.69 9.19 13.59
C LEU A 141 1.62 9.91 14.94
N LEU A 142 2.75 10.36 15.49
CA LEU A 142 2.77 11.17 16.71
C LEU A 142 2.19 12.56 16.48
N GLN A 143 2.32 13.09 15.29
CA GLN A 143 1.70 14.35 14.91
C GLN A 143 0.19 14.18 14.69
N VAL A 144 -0.62 14.91 15.46
CA VAL A 144 -2.09 14.90 15.32
C VAL A 144 -2.52 15.23 13.89
N ARG A 145 -1.86 16.21 13.29
CA ARG A 145 -2.15 16.66 11.93
C ARG A 145 -1.97 15.54 10.88
N VAL A 146 -0.89 14.77 11.00
CA VAL A 146 -0.62 13.65 10.08
C VAL A 146 -1.67 12.55 10.22
N ARG A 147 -2.17 12.30 11.44
CA ARG A 147 -3.27 11.33 11.65
C ARG A 147 -4.56 11.74 10.95
N VAL A 148 -4.89 13.04 10.99
CA VAL A 148 -6.09 13.57 10.30
C VAL A 148 -5.91 13.42 8.78
N ILE A 149 -4.75 13.83 8.25
CA ILE A 149 -4.42 13.65 6.82
C ILE A 149 -4.51 12.18 6.41
N LEU A 150 -4.01 11.25 7.23
CA LEU A 150 -4.10 9.81 6.94
C LEU A 150 -5.55 9.34 6.88
N GLN A 151 -6.40 9.79 7.80
CA GLN A 151 -7.82 9.44 7.80
C GLN A 151 -8.51 9.92 6.52
N ASP A 152 -8.28 11.18 6.13
CA ASP A 152 -8.86 11.76 4.92
C ASP A 152 -8.27 11.14 3.64
N LEU A 153 -7.00 10.74 3.66
CA LEU A 153 -6.37 9.96 2.58
C LEU A 153 -7.05 8.60 2.38
N LEU A 154 -7.41 7.91 3.47
CA LEU A 154 -8.14 6.64 3.39
C LEU A 154 -9.57 6.84 2.82
N GLU A 155 -10.22 7.97 3.08
CA GLU A 155 -11.47 8.33 2.43
C GLU A 155 -11.27 8.60 0.94
N ALA A 156 -10.26 9.39 0.57
CA ALA A 156 -9.91 9.63 -0.83
C ALA A 156 -9.61 8.33 -1.59
N ARG A 157 -8.91 7.36 -0.95
CA ARG A 157 -8.68 6.02 -1.52
C ARG A 157 -10.00 5.29 -1.77
N LYS A 158 -10.96 5.32 -0.84
CA LYS A 158 -12.28 4.69 -1.04
C LYS A 158 -13.04 5.33 -2.21
N MET A 159 -12.98 6.66 -2.36
CA MET A 159 -13.57 7.37 -3.50
C MET A 159 -12.95 6.90 -4.82
N TRP A 160 -11.61 6.84 -4.89
CA TRP A 160 -10.90 6.34 -6.06
C TRP A 160 -11.26 4.88 -6.39
N GLN A 161 -11.36 4.00 -5.39
CA GLN A 161 -11.80 2.62 -5.57
C GLN A 161 -13.26 2.52 -6.04
N ALA A 162 -14.10 3.49 -5.69
CA ALA A 162 -15.47 3.65 -6.19
C ALA A 162 -15.55 4.31 -7.57
N ASN A 163 -14.42 4.34 -8.33
CA ASN A 163 -14.29 4.91 -9.67
C ASN A 163 -14.41 6.45 -9.77
N VAL A 164 -14.23 7.18 -8.68
CA VAL A 164 -13.95 8.62 -8.76
C VAL A 164 -12.55 8.80 -9.38
N SER A 165 -12.37 9.83 -10.22
CA SER A 165 -11.05 10.08 -10.81
C SER A 165 -10.01 10.32 -9.72
N PHE A 166 -8.77 9.86 -9.95
CA PHE A 166 -7.67 10.00 -8.99
C PHE A 166 -7.46 11.47 -8.59
N GLN A 167 -7.47 12.36 -9.58
CA GLN A 167 -7.31 13.80 -9.32
C GLN A 167 -8.41 14.32 -8.40
N ASN A 168 -9.69 14.04 -8.68
CA ASN A 168 -10.81 14.51 -7.86
C ASN A 168 -10.76 13.95 -6.43
N ALA A 169 -10.38 12.68 -6.26
CA ALA A 169 -10.21 12.08 -4.95
C ALA A 169 -9.10 12.76 -4.14
N MET A 170 -7.98 13.11 -4.79
CA MET A 170 -6.87 13.80 -4.14
C MET A 170 -7.17 15.29 -3.91
N GLU A 171 -7.92 15.95 -4.78
CA GLU A 171 -8.40 17.32 -4.55
C GLU A 171 -9.37 17.38 -3.37
N TYR A 172 -10.22 16.38 -3.18
CA TYR A 172 -11.06 16.26 -1.99
C TYR A 172 -10.23 16.21 -0.70
N LEU A 173 -9.13 15.42 -0.69
CA LEU A 173 -8.19 15.41 0.44
C LEU A 173 -7.65 16.82 0.72
N VAL A 174 -7.22 17.53 -0.33
CA VAL A 174 -6.67 18.90 -0.17
C VAL A 174 -7.72 19.86 0.38
N LEU A 175 -8.97 19.78 -0.12
CA LEU A 175 -10.08 20.63 0.34
C LEU A 175 -10.38 20.48 1.84
N LYS A 176 -10.26 19.28 2.38
CA LYS A 176 -10.48 19.03 3.80
C LYS A 176 -9.36 19.57 4.68
N GLU A 177 -8.16 19.68 4.13
CA GLU A 177 -6.95 19.93 4.89
C GLU A 177 -6.48 21.39 4.87
N ILE A 178 -6.98 22.21 3.96
CA ILE A 178 -6.69 23.64 3.84
C ILE A 178 -7.79 24.46 4.50
#